data_b2f5a9c00ab8f1c8c3e50374a5dc7b95
#
_entry.id   b2f5a9c00ab8f1c8c3e50374a5dc7b95
#
_cell.length_a   1.000
_cell.length_b   1.000
_cell.length_c   1.000
_cell.angle_alpha   90.00
_cell.angle_beta   90.00
_cell.angle_gamma   90.00
#
_symmetry.space_group_name_H-M   'P 1'
#
loop_
_entity.id
_entity.type
_entity.pdbx_description
1 polymer ?
#
loop_
_entity_poly.entity_id
_entity_poly.type
_entity_poly.pdbx_seq_one_letter_code
_entity_poly.pdbx_strand_id
1 'polypeptide(L)' 'EGEIMQKILIHTEFIKLDALLKYAGLCETGGEAKELVQGGAVKVNGEVCTMRGKKCRAGDVIELDGQTVEVGQGQ' A
#
# COMPACT_ATOMS: atom_id res chain seq x y z
N GLU A 1 -14.44 14.33 5.11
CA GLU A 1 -13.70 14.38 5.58
C GLU A 1 -13.22 13.40 6.40
N GLY A 2 -12.42 13.28 6.96
CA GLY A 2 -11.88 12.21 7.68
C GLY A 2 -11.00 11.30 6.89
N GLU A 3 -11.01 11.41 5.60
CA GLU A 3 -10.15 10.54 4.85
C GLU A 3 -8.75 11.07 4.81
N ILE A 4 -7.78 10.24 5.16
CA ILE A 4 -6.37 10.61 5.12
C ILE A 4 -5.79 10.05 3.83
N MET A 5 -5.32 10.93 2.98
CA MET A 5 -4.69 10.53 1.74
C MET A 5 -3.23 10.90 1.79
N GLN A 6 -2.39 9.91 1.59
CA GLN A 6 -0.95 10.08 1.60
C GLN A 6 -0.43 9.70 0.22
N LYS A 7 0.52 10.45 -0.28
CA LYS A 7 1.14 10.11 -1.54
C LYS A 7 2.60 9.77 -1.30
N ILE A 8 3.03 8.62 -1.80
CA ILE A 8 4.42 8.23 -1.69
C ILE A 8 5.02 8.18 -3.09
N LEU A 9 6.29 8.54 -3.18
CA LEU A 9 6.99 8.54 -4.46
C LEU A 9 8.00 7.41 -4.47
N ILE A 10 7.97 6.62 -5.54
CA ILE A 10 8.93 5.55 -5.71
C ILE A 10 9.84 5.88 -6.88
N HIS A 11 11.06 5.36 -6.82
CA HIS A 11 12.06 5.60 -7.87
C HIS A 11 12.31 4.34 -8.67
N THR A 12 11.49 3.32 -8.45
CA THR A 12 11.59 2.04 -9.14
C THR A 12 10.33 1.86 -9.97
N GLU A 13 10.32 0.81 -10.79
CA GLU A 13 9.15 0.52 -11.61
C GLU A 13 7.93 0.19 -10.78
N PHE A 14 8.13 -0.45 -9.66
CA PHE A 14 7.02 -0.85 -8.80
C PHE A 14 7.53 -0.99 -7.38
N ILE A 15 6.60 -1.11 -6.46
CA ILE A 15 6.92 -1.45 -5.08
C ILE A 15 5.96 -2.56 -4.67
N LYS A 16 6.50 -3.56 -3.96
CA LYS A 16 5.64 -4.64 -3.50
C LYS A 16 4.70 -4.15 -2.40
N LEU A 17 3.51 -4.73 -2.34
CA LEU A 17 2.48 -4.24 -1.44
C LEU A 17 2.93 -4.25 0.02
N ASP A 18 3.59 -5.33 0.46
CA ASP A 18 4.04 -5.38 1.84
C ASP A 18 5.09 -4.30 2.12
N ALA A 19 5.99 -4.07 1.19
CA ALA A 19 6.98 -3.01 1.35
C ALA A 19 6.32 -1.64 1.33
N LEU A 20 5.28 -1.49 0.53
CA LEU A 20 4.54 -0.23 0.45
C LEU A 20 3.91 0.11 1.79
N LEU A 21 3.32 -0.86 2.45
CA LEU A 21 2.68 -0.62 3.74
C LEU A 21 3.70 -0.15 4.78
N LYS A 22 4.89 -0.75 4.77
CA LYS A 22 5.94 -0.31 5.68
C LYS A 22 6.43 1.09 5.31
N TYR A 23 6.64 1.31 4.03
CA TYR A 23 7.17 2.59 3.56
C TYR A 23 6.20 3.72 3.87
N ALA A 24 4.92 3.46 3.80
CA ALA A 24 3.89 4.46 4.08
C ALA A 24 3.63 4.63 5.57
N GLY A 25 4.27 3.83 6.41
CA GLY A 25 4.07 3.94 7.85
C GLY A 25 2.80 3.30 8.36
N LEU A 26 2.16 2.45 7.55
CA LEU A 26 0.93 1.80 7.95
C LEU A 26 1.18 0.56 8.80
N CYS A 27 2.40 0.06 8.79
CA CYS A 27 2.80 -1.03 9.68
C CYS A 27 4.29 -0.88 9.94
N GLU A 28 4.77 -1.59 10.94
CA GLU A 28 6.15 -1.44 11.38
C GLU A 28 7.07 -2.56 10.92
N THR A 29 6.52 -3.74 10.66
CA THR A 29 7.33 -4.89 10.28
C THR A 29 6.74 -5.58 9.07
N GLY A 30 7.58 -6.37 8.40
CA GLY A 30 7.12 -7.15 7.26
C GLY A 30 6.12 -8.21 7.68
N GLY A 31 6.27 -8.77 8.88
CA GLY A 31 5.31 -9.76 9.37
C GLY A 31 3.94 -9.15 9.58
N GLU A 32 3.91 -7.93 10.10
CA GLU A 32 2.64 -7.24 10.28
C GLU A 32 2.00 -6.95 8.93
N ALA A 33 2.80 -6.49 7.97
CA ALA A 33 2.29 -6.22 6.64
C ALA A 33 1.72 -7.48 6.02
N LYS A 34 2.42 -8.60 6.17
CA LYS A 34 1.95 -9.86 5.64
C LYS A 34 0.59 -10.23 6.21
N GLU A 35 0.43 -10.09 7.52
CA GLU A 35 -0.83 -10.43 8.16
C GLU A 35 -1.96 -9.53 7.69
N LEU A 36 -1.69 -8.25 7.53
CA LEU A 36 -2.72 -7.32 7.07
C LEU A 36 -3.17 -7.66 5.65
N VAL A 37 -2.21 -7.93 4.78
CA VAL A 37 -2.53 -8.24 3.40
C VAL A 37 -3.27 -9.57 3.30
N GLN A 38 -2.72 -10.61 3.91
CA GLN A 38 -3.32 -11.95 3.79
C GLN A 38 -4.66 -12.05 4.50
N GLY A 39 -4.87 -11.20 5.49
CA GLY A 39 -6.15 -11.17 6.20
C GLY A 39 -7.24 -10.41 5.47
N GLY A 40 -6.93 -9.82 4.33
CA GLY A 40 -7.94 -9.12 3.55
C GLY A 40 -8.22 -7.71 4.00
N ALA A 41 -7.32 -7.12 4.77
CA ALA A 41 -7.53 -5.77 5.29
C ALA A 41 -7.12 -4.69 4.30
N VAL A 42 -6.45 -5.06 3.21
CA VAL A 42 -5.86 -4.10 2.30
C VAL A 42 -6.56 -4.17 0.95
N LYS A 43 -6.89 -3.01 0.42
CA LYS A 43 -7.48 -2.91 -0.92
C LYS A 43 -6.52 -2.19 -1.84
N VAL A 44 -6.47 -2.65 -3.08
CA VAL A 44 -5.70 -2.01 -4.13
C VAL A 44 -6.68 -1.61 -5.20
N ASN A 45 -6.78 -0.30 -5.45
CA ASN A 45 -7.71 0.25 -6.44
C ASN A 45 -9.14 -0.21 -6.18
N GLY A 46 -9.50 -0.28 -4.90
CA GLY A 46 -10.86 -0.60 -4.50
C GLY A 46 -11.16 -2.08 -4.35
N GLU A 47 -10.19 -2.95 -4.60
CA GLU A 47 -10.41 -4.39 -4.51
C GLU A 47 -9.50 -4.99 -3.47
N VAL A 48 -10.06 -5.91 -2.67
CA VAL A 48 -9.26 -6.60 -1.66
C VAL A 48 -8.15 -7.37 -2.33
N CYS A 49 -6.94 -7.19 -1.82
CA CYS A 49 -5.77 -7.89 -2.34
C CYS A 49 -5.12 -8.65 -1.21
N THR A 50 -4.96 -9.96 -1.38
CA THR A 50 -4.37 -10.80 -0.35
C THR A 50 -2.96 -11.25 -0.72
N MET A 51 -2.39 -10.69 -1.79
CA MET A 51 -1.06 -11.04 -2.25
C MET A 51 -0.07 -9.99 -1.78
N ARG A 52 0.74 -10.32 -0.79
CA ARG A 52 1.69 -9.34 -0.25
C ARG A 52 2.76 -8.95 -1.27
N GLY A 53 2.98 -9.81 -2.26
CA GLY A 53 3.96 -9.50 -3.30
C GLY A 53 3.37 -8.78 -4.49
N LYS A 54 2.14 -8.30 -4.38
CA LYS A 54 1.52 -7.55 -5.46
C LYS A 54 2.38 -6.35 -5.84
N LYS A 55 2.66 -6.20 -7.12
CA LYS A 55 3.47 -5.10 -7.63
C LYS A 55 2.58 -3.87 -7.80
N CYS A 56 2.87 -2.85 -7.03
CA CYS A 56 2.13 -1.60 -7.08
C CYS A 56 2.95 -0.57 -7.85
N ARG A 57 2.32 0.10 -8.79
CA ARG A 57 2.99 1.05 -9.66
C ARG A 57 2.39 2.43 -9.49
N ALA A 58 3.04 3.41 -10.08
CA ALA A 58 2.53 4.78 -10.03
C ALA A 58 1.09 4.80 -10.55
N GLY A 59 0.23 5.46 -9.80
CA GLY A 59 -1.18 5.52 -10.11
C GLY A 59 -2.03 4.56 -9.30
N ASP A 60 -1.42 3.58 -8.66
CA ASP A 60 -2.17 2.64 -7.83
C ASP A 60 -2.53 3.29 -6.51
N VAL A 61 -3.72 2.98 -6.02
CA VAL A 61 -4.21 3.52 -4.75
C VAL A 61 -4.46 2.37 -3.80
N ILE A 62 -3.86 2.44 -2.63
CA ILE A 62 -3.96 1.40 -1.63
C ILE A 62 -4.74 1.95 -0.44
N GLU A 63 -5.65 1.13 0.06
CA GLU A 63 -6.50 1.52 1.18
C GLU A 63 -6.36 0.52 2.31
N LEU A 64 -6.18 1.03 3.52
CA LEU A 64 -6.08 0.19 4.71
C LEU A 64 -6.68 0.97 5.87
N ASP A 65 -7.74 0.43 6.45
CA ASP A 65 -8.30 0.94 7.71
C ASP A 65 -8.63 2.43 7.60
N GLY A 66 -9.27 2.81 6.52
CA GLY A 66 -9.70 4.20 6.33
C GLY A 66 -8.61 5.13 5.86
N GLN A 67 -7.39 4.64 5.71
CA GLN A 67 -6.29 5.43 5.20
C GLN A 67 -6.02 5.07 3.76
N THR A 68 -5.76 6.08 2.96
CA THR A 68 -5.53 5.91 1.53
C THR A 68 -4.13 6.36 1.18
N VAL A 69 -3.42 5.54 0.40
CA VAL A 69 -2.08 5.86 -0.06
C VAL A 69 -2.05 5.74 -1.56
N GLU A 70 -1.59 6.79 -2.22
CA GLU A 70 -1.44 6.79 -3.66
C GLU A 70 0.04 6.69 -4.01
N VAL A 71 0.37 5.81 -4.95
CA VAL A 71 1.74 5.63 -5.40
C VAL A 71 2.02 6.60 -6.54
N GLY A 72 3.12 7.32 -6.43
CA GLY A 72 3.56 8.22 -7.47
C GLY A 72 4.98 7.92 -7.88
N GLN A 73 5.38 8.44 -9.03
CA GLN A 73 6.72 8.22 -9.55
C GLN A 73 7.58 9.41 -9.19
N GLY A 74 8.69 9.15 -8.50
CA GLY A 74 9.64 10.20 -8.17
C GLY A 74 10.69 10.37 -9.24
N GLN A 75 11.46 11.45 -9.08
CA GLN A 75 12.53 11.74 -10.01
C GLN A 75 13.83 11.08 -9.58
#